data_e6415630bc21dc4629403d6d127df849
#
_entry.id   e6415630bc21dc4629403d6d127df849
#
_cell.length_a   1.000
_cell.length_b   1.000
_cell.length_c   1.000
_cell.angle_alpha   90.00
_cell.angle_beta   90.00
_cell.angle_gamma   90.00
#
_symmetry.space_group_name_H-M   'P 1'
#
loop_
_entity.id
_entity.type
_entity.pdbx_description
1 polymer ?
#
loop_
_entity_poly.entity_id
_entity_poly.type
_entity_poly.pdbx_seq_one_letter_code
_entity_poly.pdbx_strand_id
1 'polypeptide(L)'
;MSQNVFAQNGVSDAVYRFGEEVLAALRPRFDEIDRTAEYNQAKVIAAMQKNRVNAECFAASTGYGYNDLGREVLEKVYADTFHTEAALVRPQITCGTHALA
;
A
#
# COMPACT_ATOMS: atom_id res chain seq x y z
N MET A 1 -19.85 -27.77 6.13
CA MET A 1 -20.63 -26.60 6.57
C MET A 1 -19.90 -25.90 7.69
N SER A 2 -19.64 -24.60 7.53
CA SER A 2 -18.96 -23.86 8.57
C SER A 2 -19.92 -23.55 9.72
N GLN A 3 -19.40 -23.67 10.94
CA GLN A 3 -20.14 -23.35 12.14
C GLN A 3 -20.20 -21.83 12.29
N ASN A 4 -21.37 -21.31 12.71
CA ASN A 4 -21.54 -19.89 12.98
C ASN A 4 -20.77 -19.49 14.25
N VAL A 5 -19.53 -19.04 14.05
CA VAL A 5 -18.65 -18.63 15.15
C VAL A 5 -19.09 -17.31 15.80
N PHE A 6 -20.00 -16.57 15.17
CA PHE A 6 -20.47 -15.29 15.68
C PHE A 6 -21.82 -15.39 16.40
N ALA A 7 -22.32 -16.60 16.64
CA ALA A 7 -23.59 -16.81 17.36
C ALA A 7 -23.57 -16.11 18.73
N GLN A 8 -22.45 -16.22 19.43
CA GLN A 8 -22.27 -15.59 20.75
C GLN A 8 -22.24 -14.05 20.68
N ASN A 9 -22.08 -13.51 19.49
CA ASN A 9 -22.08 -12.07 19.27
C ASN A 9 -23.43 -11.56 18.78
N GLY A 10 -24.44 -12.42 18.79
CA GLY A 10 -25.80 -12.08 18.39
C GLY A 10 -26.08 -12.20 16.90
N VAL A 11 -25.20 -12.83 16.13
CA VAL A 11 -25.42 -13.06 14.70
C VAL A 11 -26.22 -14.35 14.51
N SER A 12 -27.38 -14.24 13.88
CA SER A 12 -28.21 -15.42 13.63
C SER A 12 -27.59 -16.30 12.55
N ASP A 13 -27.98 -17.59 12.56
CA ASP A 13 -27.49 -18.54 11.56
C ASP A 13 -27.92 -18.14 10.15
N ALA A 14 -29.11 -17.54 9.99
CA ALA A 14 -29.56 -17.09 8.68
C ALA A 14 -28.67 -15.96 8.13
N VAL A 15 -28.31 -15.00 8.97
CA VAL A 15 -27.42 -13.89 8.59
C VAL A 15 -26.02 -14.44 8.29
N TYR A 16 -25.53 -15.34 9.12
CA TYR A 16 -24.22 -15.95 8.91
C TYR A 16 -24.14 -16.69 7.56
N ARG A 17 -25.16 -17.51 7.25
CA ARG A 17 -25.21 -18.24 5.98
C ARG A 17 -25.27 -17.31 4.78
N PHE A 18 -26.08 -16.25 4.89
CA PHE A 18 -26.16 -15.25 3.82
C PHE A 18 -24.79 -14.62 3.58
N GLY A 19 -24.09 -14.25 4.66
CA GLY A 19 -22.73 -13.70 4.56
C GLY A 19 -21.77 -14.65 3.87
N GLU A 20 -21.83 -15.95 4.23
CA GLU A 20 -20.97 -16.96 3.61
C GLU A 20 -21.28 -17.13 2.11
N GLU A 21 -22.55 -17.07 1.73
CA GLU A 21 -22.94 -17.14 0.32
C GLU A 21 -22.40 -15.94 -0.47
N VAL A 22 -22.49 -14.73 0.11
CA VAL A 22 -21.95 -13.52 -0.52
C VAL A 22 -20.45 -13.62 -0.69
N LEU A 23 -19.73 -14.07 0.35
CA LEU A 23 -18.28 -14.24 0.29
C LEU A 23 -17.89 -15.25 -0.78
N ALA A 24 -18.61 -16.37 -0.87
CA ALA A 24 -18.33 -17.38 -1.88
C ALA A 24 -18.52 -16.82 -3.29
N ALA A 25 -19.56 -16.02 -3.51
CA ALA A 25 -19.83 -15.40 -4.80
C ALA A 25 -18.76 -14.37 -5.17
N LEU A 26 -18.19 -13.69 -4.18
CA LEU A 26 -17.16 -12.66 -4.39
C LEU A 26 -15.74 -13.21 -4.47
N ARG A 27 -15.54 -14.48 -4.11
CA ARG A 27 -14.20 -15.08 -4.06
C ARG A 27 -13.37 -14.86 -5.33
N PRO A 28 -13.90 -15.08 -6.53
CA PRO A 28 -13.11 -14.84 -7.75
C PRO A 28 -12.65 -13.40 -7.88
N ARG A 29 -13.50 -12.44 -7.45
CA ARG A 29 -13.13 -11.03 -7.50
C ARG A 29 -12.05 -10.71 -6.47
N PHE A 30 -12.15 -11.27 -5.27
CA PHE A 30 -11.13 -11.10 -4.25
C PHE A 30 -9.78 -11.67 -4.71
N ASP A 31 -9.80 -12.83 -5.38
CA ASP A 31 -8.59 -13.43 -5.91
C ASP A 31 -7.91 -12.52 -6.95
N GLU A 32 -8.70 -11.83 -7.79
CA GLU A 32 -8.16 -10.86 -8.74
C GLU A 32 -7.49 -9.69 -8.02
N ILE A 33 -8.15 -9.18 -6.99
CA ILE A 33 -7.63 -8.07 -6.19
C ILE A 33 -6.33 -8.49 -5.51
N ASP A 34 -6.30 -9.69 -4.94
CA ASP A 34 -5.11 -10.21 -4.26
C ASP A 34 -3.93 -10.34 -5.23
N ARG A 35 -4.18 -10.82 -6.45
CA ARG A 35 -3.12 -10.94 -7.46
C ARG A 35 -2.56 -9.58 -7.86
N THR A 36 -3.44 -8.59 -8.01
CA THR A 36 -3.02 -7.22 -8.32
C THR A 36 -2.21 -6.62 -7.17
N ALA A 37 -2.68 -6.83 -5.95
CA ALA A 37 -1.98 -6.35 -4.76
C ALA A 37 -0.59 -7.00 -4.62
N GLU A 38 -0.51 -8.30 -4.85
CA GLU A 38 0.75 -9.04 -4.80
C GLU A 38 1.75 -8.51 -5.83
N TYR A 39 1.28 -8.31 -7.07
CA TYR A 39 2.13 -7.77 -8.13
C TYR A 39 2.67 -6.38 -7.77
N ASN A 40 1.79 -5.50 -7.32
CA ASN A 40 2.18 -4.14 -6.98
C ASN A 40 3.09 -4.10 -5.77
N GLN A 41 2.82 -4.92 -4.76
CA GLN A 41 3.67 -5.00 -3.58
C GLN A 41 5.08 -5.47 -3.94
N ALA A 42 5.19 -6.51 -4.76
CA ALA A 42 6.48 -7.02 -5.19
C ALA A 42 7.26 -5.95 -5.98
N LYS A 43 6.57 -5.19 -6.83
CA LYS A 43 7.17 -4.10 -7.59
C LYS A 43 7.75 -3.02 -6.67
N VAL A 44 7.00 -2.62 -5.66
CA VAL A 44 7.46 -1.59 -4.70
C VAL A 44 8.64 -2.12 -3.88
N ILE A 45 8.56 -3.37 -3.41
CA ILE A 45 9.65 -3.98 -2.65
C ILE A 45 10.92 -4.03 -3.51
N ALA A 46 10.80 -4.39 -4.79
CA ALA A 46 11.95 -4.41 -5.69
C ALA A 46 12.58 -3.03 -5.84
N ALA A 47 11.76 -1.98 -5.94
CA ALA A 47 12.27 -0.60 -6.00
C ALA A 47 12.98 -0.21 -4.70
N MET A 48 12.43 -0.62 -3.56
CA MET A 48 13.07 -0.39 -2.26
C MET A 48 14.41 -1.10 -2.14
N GLN A 49 14.48 -2.35 -2.59
CA GLN A 49 15.73 -3.11 -2.58
C GLN A 49 16.78 -2.49 -3.49
N LYS A 50 16.37 -2.09 -4.69
CA LYS A 50 17.27 -1.45 -5.65
C LYS A 50 17.88 -0.17 -5.09
N ASN A 51 17.10 0.61 -4.37
CA ASN A 51 17.52 1.88 -3.79
C ASN A 51 18.04 1.74 -2.35
N ARG A 52 18.20 0.50 -1.87
CA ARG A 52 18.80 0.17 -0.58
C ARG A 52 18.15 0.88 0.60
N VAL A 53 16.82 0.86 0.63
CA VAL A 53 16.07 1.40 1.76
C VAL A 53 16.51 0.67 3.04
N ASN A 54 16.86 1.45 4.06
CA ASN A 54 17.37 0.91 5.33
C ASN A 54 16.96 1.82 6.48
N ALA A 55 17.36 1.47 7.70
CA ALA A 55 16.96 2.20 8.90
C ALA A 55 17.39 3.68 8.87
N GLU A 56 18.52 4.00 8.25
CA GLU A 56 18.99 5.39 8.16
C GLU A 56 18.02 6.28 7.37
N CYS A 57 17.26 5.71 6.43
CA CYS A 57 16.27 6.45 5.66
C CYS A 57 15.14 6.99 6.53
N PHE A 58 14.94 6.43 7.71
CA PHE A 58 13.88 6.82 8.64
C PHE A 58 14.40 7.68 9.78
N ALA A 59 15.68 8.08 9.74
CA ALA A 59 16.25 8.95 10.75
C ALA A 59 15.60 10.34 10.67
N ALA A 60 15.47 10.99 11.81
CA ALA A 60 14.89 12.33 11.88
C ALA A 60 15.74 13.31 11.08
N SER A 61 15.09 14.21 10.34
CA SER A 61 15.75 15.26 9.59
C SER A 61 14.97 16.57 9.73
N THR A 62 15.60 17.67 9.34
CA THR A 62 14.93 18.98 9.37
C THR A 62 13.95 19.16 8.20
N GLY A 63 14.06 18.32 7.18
CA GLY A 63 13.28 18.46 5.96
C GLY A 63 13.79 19.55 5.01
N TYR A 64 14.77 20.32 5.43
CA TYR A 64 15.33 21.42 4.64
C TYR A 64 16.79 21.19 4.26
N GLY A 65 17.39 20.20 4.86
CA GLY A 65 18.83 20.08 4.79
C GLY A 65 19.37 19.36 3.60
N TYR A 66 20.60 19.58 3.37
CA TYR A 66 21.46 18.74 2.58
C TYR A 66 21.57 17.40 3.32
N ASN A 67 21.76 16.32 2.60
CA ASN A 67 21.93 14.98 3.17
C ASN A 67 20.64 14.41 3.81
N ASP A 68 19.48 14.77 3.28
CA ASP A 68 18.24 14.10 3.67
C ASP A 68 18.14 12.80 2.87
N LEU A 69 18.84 11.79 3.37
CA LEU A 69 18.93 10.48 2.72
C LEU A 69 17.56 9.87 2.48
N GLY A 70 16.68 9.94 3.49
CA GLY A 70 15.35 9.36 3.39
C GLY A 70 14.53 9.95 2.25
N ARG A 71 14.58 11.28 2.10
CA ARG A 71 13.87 11.97 1.01
C ARG A 71 14.41 11.57 -0.35
N GLU A 72 15.72 11.58 -0.51
CA GLU A 72 16.36 11.23 -1.78
C GLU A 72 16.04 9.79 -2.18
N VAL A 73 16.14 8.87 -1.25
CA VAL A 73 15.82 7.46 -1.50
C VAL A 73 14.34 7.29 -1.81
N LEU A 74 13.46 7.96 -1.08
CA LEU A 74 12.01 7.89 -1.32
C LEU A 74 11.67 8.35 -2.75
N GLU A 75 12.26 9.43 -3.20
CA GLU A 75 12.03 9.95 -4.55
C GLU A 75 12.49 8.95 -5.62
N LYS A 76 13.61 8.29 -5.40
CA LYS A 76 14.10 7.25 -6.31
C LYS A 76 13.19 6.04 -6.33
N VAL A 77 12.67 5.62 -5.17
CA VAL A 77 11.71 4.52 -5.08
C VAL A 77 10.44 4.85 -5.87
N TYR A 78 9.91 6.07 -5.72
CA TYR A 78 8.75 6.50 -6.49
C TYR A 78 9.03 6.49 -7.99
N ALA A 79 10.16 7.04 -8.41
CA ALA A 79 10.53 7.07 -9.83
C ALA A 79 10.63 5.67 -10.41
N ASP A 80 11.26 4.74 -9.69
CA ASP A 80 11.41 3.36 -10.15
C ASP A 80 10.06 2.63 -10.16
N THR A 81 9.22 2.85 -9.15
CA THR A 81 7.91 2.20 -9.05
C THR A 81 7.00 2.61 -10.20
N PHE A 82 6.99 3.87 -10.56
CA PHE A 82 6.11 4.41 -11.60
C PHE A 82 6.79 4.56 -12.96
N HIS A 83 8.03 4.11 -13.09
CA HIS A 83 8.79 4.15 -14.34
C HIS A 83 8.92 5.56 -14.90
N THR A 84 9.19 6.52 -14.03
CA THR A 84 9.41 7.92 -14.40
C THR A 84 10.89 8.25 -14.30
N GLU A 85 11.31 9.30 -15.01
CA GLU A 85 12.68 9.76 -14.97
C GLU A 85 13.06 10.29 -13.58
N ALA A 86 12.13 10.99 -12.94
CA ALA A 86 12.32 11.57 -11.62
C ALA A 86 10.99 11.68 -10.90
N ALA A 87 11.04 11.87 -9.59
CA ALA A 87 9.87 12.10 -8.77
C ALA A 87 10.20 13.15 -7.71
N LEU A 88 9.18 13.94 -7.35
CA LEU A 88 9.26 14.87 -6.24
C LEU A 88 8.25 14.46 -5.19
N VAL A 89 8.75 14.11 -4.00
CA VAL A 89 7.93 13.72 -2.87
C VAL A 89 8.29 14.66 -1.72
N ARG A 90 7.48 15.68 -1.52
CA ARG A 90 7.74 16.76 -0.55
C ARG A 90 6.53 16.94 0.35
N PRO A 91 6.73 17.22 1.66
CA PRO A 91 5.58 17.48 2.55
C PRO A 91 4.75 18.68 2.11
N GLN A 92 5.33 19.61 1.39
CA GLN A 92 4.65 20.81 0.90
C GLN A 92 3.71 20.53 -0.27
N ILE A 93 3.89 19.42 -0.95
CA ILE A 93 3.02 19.03 -2.08
C ILE A 93 1.88 18.20 -1.50
N THR A 94 0.75 18.86 -1.21
CA THR A 94 -0.36 18.25 -0.48
C THR A 94 -1.50 17.80 -1.40
N CYS A 95 -1.49 18.19 -2.66
CA CYS A 95 -2.53 17.81 -3.62
C CYS A 95 -2.04 18.04 -5.06
N GLY A 96 -2.84 17.58 -6.03
CA GLY A 96 -2.50 17.75 -7.44
C GLY A 96 -2.35 19.22 -7.87
N THR A 97 -3.16 20.09 -7.31
CA THR A 97 -3.07 21.53 -7.60
C THR A 97 -1.71 22.07 -7.17
N HIS A 98 -1.24 21.70 -5.99
CA HIS A 98 0.07 22.07 -5.50
C HIS A 98 1.19 21.55 -6.40
N ALA A 99 1.05 20.31 -6.88
CA ALA A 99 2.04 19.70 -7.75
C ALA A 99 2.18 20.46 -9.08
N LEU A 100 1.08 21.01 -9.57
CA LEU A 100 1.06 21.75 -10.85
C LEU A 100 1.45 23.23 -10.70
N ALA A 101 1.38 23.74 -9.51
CA ALA A 101 1.75 25.13 -9.24
C ALA A 101 3.26 25.26 -9.13
#